data_486e24cd221008f6e86c718c62a54ef6
#
_entry.id   486e24cd221008f6e86c718c62a54ef6
#
_cell.length_a   1.000
_cell.length_b   1.000
_cell.length_c   1.000
_cell.angle_alpha   90.00
_cell.angle_beta   90.00
_cell.angle_gamma   90.00
#
_symmetry.space_group_name_H-M   'P 1'
#
loop_
_entity.id
_entity.type
_entity.pdbx_description
1 polymer ?
#
loop_
_entity_poly.entity_id
_entity_poly.type
_entity_poly.pdbx_seq_one_letter_code
_entity_poly.pdbx_strand_id
1 'polypeptide(L)'
;MKYYDLIKPTRCLIEENQRYLKIEQEDGTVYAAYFTINSIVGELDFPSSEIFYYQQQQFTFPIDTSMNVEIVTNRKALSTVRNKKKELKDLDNHAWQNDSETSTNVVDALDSVNELESTLDQSKESMYKLSYVVRVTAPDLEELKRRCNEVKDFYDDLNVKLVRPFGDMLGLHGEFLPASKRYLNDYIQYVTSDFLAGLGFGATQMLGETEGIYIGYSLIQEETCT
;
A
#
# COMPACT_ATOMS: atom_id res chain seq x y z
N MET A 1 26.54 17.20 -0.60
CA MET A 1 25.40 17.07 -1.49
C MET A 1 24.44 16.07 -0.87
N LYS A 2 23.25 16.45 -0.49
CA LYS A 2 22.28 15.49 0.07
C LYS A 2 21.62 14.76 -1.10
N TYR A 3 21.34 13.48 -0.93
CA TYR A 3 20.71 12.62 -1.96
C TYR A 3 19.45 13.25 -2.58
N TYR A 4 18.69 14.01 -1.78
CA TYR A 4 17.54 14.80 -2.22
C TYR A 4 17.82 15.83 -3.31
N ASP A 5 19.06 16.37 -3.37
CA ASP A 5 19.40 17.40 -4.35
C ASP A 5 19.62 16.78 -5.75
N LEU A 6 19.78 15.45 -5.83
CA LEU A 6 19.94 14.70 -7.08
C LEU A 6 18.59 14.28 -7.70
N ILE A 7 17.55 14.17 -6.86
CA ILE A 7 16.25 13.61 -7.27
C ILE A 7 15.19 14.73 -7.42
N LYS A 8 15.46 15.94 -6.93
CA LYS A 8 14.55 17.07 -7.16
C LYS A 8 14.50 17.39 -8.65
N PRO A 9 13.34 17.24 -9.29
CA PRO A 9 13.17 17.79 -10.62
C PRO A 9 13.43 19.31 -10.51
N THR A 10 14.37 19.77 -11.29
CA THR A 10 15.00 21.09 -11.14
C THR A 10 14.03 22.26 -11.34
N ARG A 11 12.80 22.03 -11.82
CA ARG A 11 11.79 23.05 -12.09
C ARG A 11 10.37 22.48 -12.10
N CYS A 12 9.90 21.95 -10.97
CA CYS A 12 8.46 21.69 -10.84
C CYS A 12 7.89 22.51 -9.70
N LEU A 13 6.74 23.10 -9.93
CA LEU A 13 5.91 23.72 -8.91
C LEU A 13 4.83 22.73 -8.51
N ILE A 14 4.73 22.42 -7.22
CA ILE A 14 3.72 21.52 -6.68
C ILE A 14 2.75 22.34 -5.85
N GLU A 15 1.50 22.34 -6.25
CA GLU A 15 0.39 22.91 -5.49
C GLU A 15 -0.42 21.75 -4.88
N GLU A 16 -0.49 21.72 -3.56
CA GLU A 16 -1.28 20.74 -2.84
C GLU A 16 -2.75 21.17 -2.76
N ASN A 17 -3.63 20.32 -3.21
CA ASN A 17 -5.06 20.40 -2.98
C ASN A 17 -5.48 19.26 -2.04
N GLN A 18 -6.66 19.39 -1.44
CA GLN A 18 -7.17 18.44 -0.44
C GLN A 18 -7.18 16.97 -0.90
N ARG A 19 -7.31 16.72 -2.20
CA ARG A 19 -7.43 15.36 -2.77
C ARG A 19 -6.51 15.07 -3.95
N TYR A 20 -5.68 16.02 -4.37
CA TYR A 20 -4.73 15.84 -5.46
C TYR A 20 -3.59 16.84 -5.36
N LEU A 21 -2.50 16.56 -6.05
CA LEU A 21 -1.45 17.52 -6.32
C LEU A 21 -1.60 18.02 -7.76
N LYS A 22 -1.41 19.32 -7.95
CA LYS A 22 -1.18 19.91 -9.27
C LYS A 22 0.33 20.11 -9.41
N ILE A 23 0.92 19.50 -10.41
CA ILE A 23 2.36 19.52 -10.66
C ILE A 23 2.59 20.23 -11.99
N GLU A 24 3.18 21.42 -11.93
CA GLU A 24 3.56 22.18 -13.12
C GLU A 24 5.01 21.86 -13.47
N GLN A 25 5.22 21.35 -14.66
CA GLN A 25 6.52 21.01 -15.23
C GLN A 25 6.77 21.84 -16.50
N GLU A 26 7.99 21.81 -17.04
CA GLU A 26 8.32 22.52 -18.29
C GLU A 26 7.45 22.05 -19.46
N ASP A 27 7.08 20.76 -19.47
CA ASP A 27 6.30 20.12 -20.53
C ASP A 27 4.78 20.23 -20.35
N GLY A 28 4.32 20.81 -19.26
CA GLY A 28 2.89 20.98 -18.98
C GLY A 28 2.48 20.77 -17.53
N THR A 29 1.17 20.75 -17.31
CA THR A 29 0.58 20.51 -15.99
C THR A 29 0.07 19.08 -15.90
N VAL A 30 0.39 18.41 -14.79
CA VAL A 30 -0.08 17.07 -14.46
C VAL A 30 -0.82 17.11 -13.11
N TYR A 31 -1.94 16.43 -13.03
CA TYR A 31 -2.68 16.23 -11.79
C TYR A 31 -2.41 14.83 -11.25
N ALA A 32 -2.08 14.71 -9.97
CA ALA A 32 -1.76 13.43 -9.33
C ALA A 32 -2.63 13.19 -8.10
N ALA A 33 -3.23 12.02 -8.00
CA ALA A 33 -3.96 11.56 -6.83
C ALA A 33 -3.26 10.34 -6.23
N TYR A 34 -3.38 10.18 -4.91
CA TYR A 34 -2.73 9.12 -4.16
C TYR A 34 -3.76 8.34 -3.36
N PHE A 35 -3.61 7.03 -3.39
CA PHE A 35 -4.43 6.10 -2.61
C PHE A 35 -3.55 5.26 -1.71
N THR A 36 -4.12 4.85 -0.58
CA THR A 36 -3.51 3.90 0.35
C THR A 36 -4.50 2.79 0.66
N ILE A 37 -4.02 1.66 1.17
CA ILE A 37 -4.89 0.58 1.63
C ILE A 37 -5.54 1.02 2.95
N ASN A 38 -6.87 1.05 2.98
CA ASN A 38 -7.65 1.27 4.18
C ASN A 38 -7.91 -0.04 4.93
N SER A 39 -8.34 -1.06 4.19
CA SER A 39 -8.59 -2.39 4.73
C SER A 39 -8.52 -3.44 3.62
N ILE A 40 -8.25 -4.67 4.03
CA ILE A 40 -8.26 -5.85 3.20
C ILE A 40 -9.40 -6.72 3.73
N VAL A 41 -10.30 -7.12 2.84
CA VAL A 41 -11.48 -7.90 3.20
C VAL A 41 -11.22 -9.36 2.81
N GLY A 42 -11.10 -10.24 3.81
CA GLY A 42 -10.80 -11.65 3.59
C GLY A 42 -9.32 -11.93 3.34
N GLU A 43 -9.04 -13.12 2.85
CA GLU A 43 -7.71 -13.56 2.45
C GLU A 43 -7.45 -13.24 0.98
N LEU A 44 -6.21 -12.93 0.66
CA LEU A 44 -5.77 -12.86 -0.74
C LEU A 44 -5.43 -14.27 -1.20
N ASP A 45 -6.30 -14.85 -2.01
CA ASP A 45 -6.09 -16.18 -2.58
C ASP A 45 -5.06 -16.12 -3.73
N PHE A 46 -4.04 -16.96 -3.63
CA PHE A 46 -3.12 -17.23 -4.72
C PHE A 46 -3.47 -18.59 -5.38
N PRO A 47 -3.60 -18.71 -6.71
CA PRO A 47 -3.39 -17.70 -7.76
C PRO A 47 -4.73 -17.02 -8.11
N SER A 48 -5.02 -15.85 -7.76
CA SER A 48 -6.21 -15.09 -8.22
C SER A 48 -6.16 -13.61 -7.82
N SER A 49 -5.25 -13.26 -6.93
CA SER A 49 -5.18 -11.93 -6.33
C SER A 49 -3.82 -11.27 -6.56
N GLU A 50 -3.11 -11.63 -7.64
CA GLU A 50 -1.83 -11.03 -8.00
C GLU A 50 -2.03 -9.60 -8.49
N ILE A 51 -2.15 -8.68 -7.55
CA ILE A 51 -2.50 -7.28 -7.79
C ILE A 51 -1.58 -6.65 -8.83
N PHE A 52 -0.26 -6.84 -8.73
CA PHE A 52 0.68 -6.24 -9.68
C PHE A 52 0.55 -6.80 -11.08
N TYR A 53 0.27 -8.09 -11.22
CA TYR A 53 0.09 -8.73 -12.52
C TYR A 53 -1.18 -8.21 -13.21
N TYR A 54 -2.31 -8.24 -12.53
CA TYR A 54 -3.58 -7.79 -13.11
C TYR A 54 -3.61 -6.28 -13.34
N GLN A 55 -2.98 -5.49 -12.47
CA GLN A 55 -2.87 -4.06 -12.63
C GLN A 55 -2.21 -3.67 -13.96
N GLN A 56 -1.16 -4.37 -14.38
CA GLN A 56 -0.47 -4.10 -15.64
C GLN A 56 -1.32 -4.40 -16.87
N GLN A 57 -2.27 -5.33 -16.76
CA GLN A 57 -3.15 -5.72 -17.86
C GLN A 57 -4.43 -4.89 -17.94
N GLN A 58 -4.91 -4.41 -16.81
CA GLN A 58 -6.22 -3.77 -16.69
C GLN A 58 -6.22 -2.33 -17.19
N PHE A 59 -5.17 -1.57 -16.92
CA PHE A 59 -5.17 -0.13 -17.16
C PHE A 59 -4.50 0.23 -18.49
N THR A 60 -5.14 1.17 -19.23
CA THR A 60 -4.59 1.77 -20.45
C THR A 60 -3.76 3.03 -20.19
N PHE A 61 -3.64 3.41 -18.92
CA PHE A 61 -2.88 4.57 -18.46
C PHE A 61 -1.86 4.15 -17.39
N PRO A 62 -0.77 4.91 -17.23
CA PRO A 62 0.25 4.55 -16.26
C PRO A 62 -0.26 4.69 -14.82
N ILE A 63 0.05 3.69 -14.02
CA ILE A 63 -0.14 3.68 -12.57
C ILE A 63 1.21 3.39 -11.93
N ASP A 64 1.57 4.23 -10.95
CA ASP A 64 2.77 4.02 -10.16
C ASP A 64 2.40 3.48 -8.79
N THR A 65 3.18 2.55 -8.29
CA THR A 65 3.02 2.01 -6.94
C THR A 65 4.30 2.19 -6.14
N SER A 66 4.15 2.59 -4.90
CA SER A 66 5.24 2.62 -3.92
C SER A 66 4.92 1.68 -2.78
N MET A 67 5.83 0.78 -2.49
CA MET A 67 5.70 -0.19 -1.41
C MET A 67 6.89 -0.07 -0.46
N ASN A 68 6.60 0.35 0.77
CA ASN A 68 7.59 0.38 1.84
C ASN A 68 7.31 -0.73 2.84
N VAL A 69 8.24 -1.67 2.99
CA VAL A 69 8.11 -2.83 3.86
C VAL A 69 9.14 -2.76 4.98
N GLU A 70 8.67 -2.86 6.22
CA GLU A 70 9.52 -2.95 7.41
C GLU A 70 9.28 -4.29 8.10
N ILE A 71 10.35 -5.04 8.35
CA ILE A 71 10.27 -6.34 9.01
C ILE A 71 10.06 -6.14 10.52
N VAL A 72 9.01 -6.76 11.05
CA VAL A 72 8.74 -6.84 12.48
C VAL A 72 9.07 -8.25 12.96
N THR A 73 10.08 -8.37 13.81
CA THR A 73 10.47 -9.68 14.35
C THR A 73 9.28 -10.37 15.02
N ASN A 74 9.19 -11.69 14.91
CA ASN A 74 8.12 -12.51 15.48
C ASN A 74 7.81 -12.13 16.95
N ARG A 75 8.83 -11.94 17.78
CA ARG A 75 8.65 -11.54 19.18
C ARG A 75 7.92 -10.20 19.35
N LYS A 76 8.25 -9.22 18.51
CA LYS A 76 7.57 -7.90 18.53
C LYS A 76 6.16 -8.02 17.97
N ALA A 77 5.99 -8.79 16.90
CA ALA A 77 4.69 -9.07 16.29
C ALA A 77 3.72 -9.68 17.32
N LEU A 78 4.11 -10.76 17.98
CA LEU A 78 3.32 -11.40 19.03
C LEU A 78 2.96 -10.44 20.16
N SER A 79 3.91 -9.59 20.58
CA SER A 79 3.63 -8.58 21.62
C SER A 79 2.56 -7.58 21.16
N THR A 80 2.65 -7.11 19.91
CA THR A 80 1.67 -6.17 19.35
C THR A 80 0.29 -6.80 19.23
N VAL A 81 0.22 -8.02 18.70
CA VAL A 81 -1.04 -8.77 18.53
C VAL A 81 -1.70 -9.03 19.90
N ARG A 82 -0.93 -9.46 20.90
CA ARG A 82 -1.43 -9.68 22.26
C ARG A 82 -1.95 -8.41 22.94
N ASN A 83 -1.28 -7.29 22.72
CA ASN A 83 -1.77 -5.99 23.21
C ASN A 83 -3.10 -5.62 22.55
N LYS A 84 -3.20 -5.79 21.22
CA LYS A 84 -4.45 -5.52 20.50
C LYS A 84 -5.59 -6.43 20.94
N LYS A 85 -5.30 -7.71 21.14
CA LYS A 85 -6.26 -8.67 21.72
C LYS A 85 -6.78 -8.23 23.08
N LYS A 86 -5.90 -7.70 23.94
CA LYS A 86 -6.28 -7.17 25.25
C LYS A 86 -7.22 -5.97 25.12
N GLU A 87 -6.87 -5.01 24.26
CA GLU A 87 -7.73 -3.84 24.00
C GLU A 87 -9.14 -4.26 23.52
N LEU A 88 -9.21 -5.20 22.56
CA LEU A 88 -10.48 -5.69 22.04
C LEU A 88 -11.31 -6.42 23.11
N LYS A 89 -10.65 -7.22 23.97
CA LYS A 89 -11.33 -7.86 25.12
C LYS A 89 -11.84 -6.85 26.14
N ASP A 90 -11.08 -5.79 26.39
CA ASP A 90 -11.51 -4.73 27.31
C ASP A 90 -12.74 -4.00 26.73
N LEU A 91 -12.78 -3.75 25.42
CA LEU A 91 -13.95 -3.18 24.73
C LEU A 91 -15.17 -4.10 24.82
N ASP A 92 -15.00 -5.39 24.60
CA ASP A 92 -16.06 -6.40 24.71
C ASP A 92 -16.62 -6.44 26.13
N ASN A 93 -15.76 -6.50 27.14
CA ASN A 93 -16.15 -6.49 28.54
C ASN A 93 -16.91 -5.19 28.92
N HIS A 94 -16.51 -4.04 28.40
CA HIS A 94 -17.23 -2.79 28.63
C HIS A 94 -18.63 -2.78 27.99
N ALA A 95 -18.79 -3.36 26.81
CA ALA A 95 -20.10 -3.52 26.18
C ALA A 95 -21.02 -4.40 27.04
N TRP A 96 -20.52 -5.52 27.53
CA TRP A 96 -21.24 -6.42 28.42
C TRP A 96 -21.67 -5.77 29.75
N GLN A 97 -20.80 -4.94 30.33
CA GLN A 97 -21.11 -4.24 31.60
C GLN A 97 -22.20 -3.17 31.44
N ASN A 98 -22.39 -2.67 30.23
CA ASN A 98 -23.38 -1.65 29.90
C ASN A 98 -24.67 -2.21 29.29
N ASP A 99 -24.92 -3.53 29.43
CA ASP A 99 -26.08 -4.23 28.85
C ASP A 99 -26.28 -3.95 27.33
N SER A 100 -25.19 -3.67 26.62
CA SER A 100 -25.18 -3.46 25.18
C SER A 100 -24.58 -4.67 24.47
N GLU A 101 -25.20 -5.05 23.35
CA GLU A 101 -24.63 -6.11 22.50
C GLU A 101 -23.26 -5.67 21.97
N THR A 102 -22.28 -6.57 22.06
CA THR A 102 -20.97 -6.36 21.45
C THR A 102 -21.13 -6.21 19.95
N SER A 103 -20.56 -5.16 19.37
CA SER A 103 -20.57 -4.97 17.93
C SER A 103 -19.97 -6.20 17.23
N THR A 104 -20.64 -6.70 16.19
CA THR A 104 -20.12 -7.79 15.32
C THR A 104 -18.69 -7.52 14.88
N ASN A 105 -18.35 -6.28 14.60
CA ASN A 105 -16.99 -5.88 14.23
C ASN A 105 -15.93 -6.18 15.29
N VAL A 106 -16.28 -6.13 16.59
CA VAL A 106 -15.35 -6.45 17.69
C VAL A 106 -15.16 -7.96 17.80
N VAL A 107 -16.22 -8.73 17.59
CA VAL A 107 -16.16 -10.20 17.58
C VAL A 107 -15.29 -10.69 16.43
N ASP A 108 -15.55 -10.22 15.21
CA ASP A 108 -14.78 -10.58 14.00
C ASP A 108 -13.31 -10.18 14.15
N ALA A 109 -13.04 -9.00 14.75
CA ALA A 109 -11.69 -8.56 15.03
C ALA A 109 -10.99 -9.43 16.08
N LEU A 110 -11.70 -9.92 17.10
CA LEU A 110 -11.15 -10.84 18.11
C LEU A 110 -10.79 -12.19 17.47
N ASP A 111 -11.62 -12.70 16.59
CA ASP A 111 -11.38 -13.97 15.91
C ASP A 111 -10.15 -13.84 14.97
N SER A 112 -10.07 -12.79 14.18
CA SER A 112 -8.92 -12.52 13.32
C SER A 112 -7.61 -12.35 14.10
N VAL A 113 -7.65 -11.68 15.25
CA VAL A 113 -6.47 -11.52 16.14
C VAL A 113 -6.07 -12.84 16.79
N ASN A 114 -7.02 -13.72 17.15
CA ASN A 114 -6.73 -15.04 17.68
C ASN A 114 -6.06 -15.94 16.65
N GLU A 115 -6.54 -15.93 15.43
CA GLU A 115 -5.99 -16.67 14.31
C GLU A 115 -4.57 -16.20 13.98
N LEU A 116 -4.36 -14.90 13.88
CA LEU A 116 -3.04 -14.31 13.64
C LEU A 116 -2.05 -14.64 14.79
N GLU A 117 -2.48 -14.59 16.06
CA GLU A 117 -1.65 -15.00 17.18
C GLU A 117 -1.23 -16.48 17.07
N SER A 118 -2.16 -17.35 16.73
CA SER A 118 -1.90 -18.78 16.55
C SER A 118 -0.91 -19.04 15.43
N THR A 119 -1.11 -18.40 14.28
CA THR A 119 -0.23 -18.50 13.12
C THR A 119 1.18 -18.05 13.44
N LEU A 120 1.35 -16.86 14.03
CA LEU A 120 2.66 -16.33 14.42
C LEU A 120 3.36 -17.17 15.48
N ASP A 121 2.62 -17.79 16.39
CA ASP A 121 3.21 -18.64 17.44
C ASP A 121 3.65 -20.00 16.89
N GLN A 122 2.94 -20.54 15.90
CA GLN A 122 3.25 -21.83 15.28
C GLN A 122 4.36 -21.70 14.21
N SER A 123 4.22 -20.75 13.26
CA SER A 123 5.17 -20.59 12.17
C SER A 123 6.49 -19.96 12.59
N LYS A 124 6.50 -19.19 13.68
CA LYS A 124 7.63 -18.35 14.12
C LYS A 124 8.05 -17.32 13.08
N GLU A 125 7.22 -17.04 12.10
CA GLU A 125 7.48 -16.08 11.04
C GLU A 125 7.51 -14.65 11.54
N SER A 126 8.14 -13.79 10.75
CA SER A 126 8.10 -12.34 10.96
C SER A 126 6.81 -11.77 10.38
N MET A 127 6.32 -10.71 10.96
CA MET A 127 5.27 -9.88 10.39
C MET A 127 5.88 -8.66 9.70
N TYR A 128 5.15 -8.08 8.78
CA TYR A 128 5.62 -6.94 8.02
C TYR A 128 4.70 -5.75 8.21
N LYS A 129 5.28 -4.57 8.37
CA LYS A 129 4.56 -3.30 8.25
C LYS A 129 4.66 -2.85 6.81
N LEU A 130 3.53 -2.76 6.17
CA LEU A 130 3.40 -2.37 4.78
C LEU A 130 2.77 -0.98 4.69
N SER A 131 3.48 -0.05 4.04
CA SER A 131 2.90 1.16 3.47
C SER A 131 2.79 0.95 1.96
N TYR A 132 1.59 0.92 1.44
CA TYR A 132 1.30 0.71 0.03
C TYR A 132 0.57 1.92 -0.52
N VAL A 133 1.19 2.60 -1.46
CA VAL A 133 0.66 3.83 -2.05
C VAL A 133 0.54 3.66 -3.56
N VAL A 134 -0.62 3.97 -4.10
CA VAL A 134 -0.89 3.99 -5.54
C VAL A 134 -1.00 5.44 -5.99
N ARG A 135 -0.24 5.82 -7.02
CA ARG A 135 -0.30 7.12 -7.67
C ARG A 135 -0.99 7.01 -9.01
N VAL A 136 -1.98 7.86 -9.21
CA VAL A 136 -2.71 8.00 -10.48
C VAL A 136 -2.47 9.41 -11.00
N THR A 137 -2.05 9.53 -12.25
CA THR A 137 -1.78 10.82 -12.89
C THR A 137 -2.67 11.04 -14.10
N ALA A 138 -2.99 12.31 -14.40
CA ALA A 138 -3.78 12.70 -15.58
C ALA A 138 -3.44 14.12 -16.02
N PRO A 139 -3.70 14.48 -17.29
CA PRO A 139 -3.46 15.82 -17.81
C PRO A 139 -4.48 16.86 -17.30
N ASP A 140 -5.65 16.42 -16.90
CA ASP A 140 -6.73 17.27 -16.39
C ASP A 140 -7.51 16.59 -15.25
N LEU A 141 -8.39 17.35 -14.58
CA LEU A 141 -9.13 16.88 -13.40
C LEU A 141 -10.27 15.92 -13.74
N GLU A 142 -10.88 16.03 -14.90
CA GLU A 142 -11.97 15.14 -15.31
C GLU A 142 -11.41 13.75 -15.58
N GLU A 143 -10.32 13.69 -16.33
CA GLU A 143 -9.60 12.45 -16.61
C GLU A 143 -9.03 11.86 -15.32
N LEU A 144 -8.47 12.68 -14.41
CA LEU A 144 -8.02 12.21 -13.11
C LEU A 144 -9.14 11.53 -12.32
N LYS A 145 -10.32 12.13 -12.29
CA LYS A 145 -11.50 11.58 -11.61
C LYS A 145 -11.92 10.23 -12.21
N ARG A 146 -11.95 10.14 -13.55
CA ARG A 146 -12.27 8.91 -14.26
C ARG A 146 -11.29 7.79 -13.89
N ARG A 147 -9.99 8.04 -14.01
CA ARG A 147 -8.92 7.08 -13.67
C ARG A 147 -8.96 6.67 -12.20
N CYS A 148 -9.20 7.61 -11.31
CA CYS A 148 -9.32 7.33 -9.88
C CYS A 148 -10.48 6.36 -9.56
N ASN A 149 -11.63 6.51 -10.23
CA ASN A 149 -12.75 5.60 -10.04
C ASN A 149 -12.41 4.20 -10.57
N GLU A 150 -11.83 4.12 -11.77
CA GLU A 150 -11.43 2.85 -12.39
C GLU A 150 -10.41 2.08 -11.52
N VAL A 151 -9.43 2.79 -10.95
CA VAL A 151 -8.47 2.18 -10.02
C VAL A 151 -9.16 1.70 -8.74
N LYS A 152 -10.07 2.50 -8.20
CA LYS A 152 -10.81 2.11 -7.00
C LYS A 152 -11.65 0.86 -7.23
N ASP A 153 -12.39 0.81 -8.33
CA ASP A 153 -13.26 -0.31 -8.69
C ASP A 153 -12.41 -1.59 -8.86
N PHE A 154 -11.26 -1.50 -9.54
CA PHE A 154 -10.33 -2.61 -9.70
C PHE A 154 -9.87 -3.19 -8.35
N TYR A 155 -9.47 -2.34 -7.40
CA TYR A 155 -9.02 -2.82 -6.09
C TYR A 155 -10.19 -3.33 -5.24
N ASP A 156 -11.37 -2.74 -5.38
CA ASP A 156 -12.58 -3.22 -4.71
C ASP A 156 -12.96 -4.64 -5.18
N ASP A 157 -12.78 -4.95 -6.46
CA ASP A 157 -12.98 -6.30 -7.04
C ASP A 157 -11.98 -7.34 -6.47
N LEU A 158 -10.79 -6.89 -6.08
CA LEU A 158 -9.77 -7.72 -5.42
C LEU A 158 -9.91 -7.75 -3.88
N ASN A 159 -11.03 -7.30 -3.34
CA ASN A 159 -11.26 -7.20 -1.90
C ASN A 159 -10.27 -6.30 -1.14
N VAL A 160 -9.59 -5.40 -1.83
CA VAL A 160 -8.69 -4.40 -1.24
C VAL A 160 -9.36 -3.03 -1.27
N LYS A 161 -9.72 -2.50 -0.12
CA LYS A 161 -10.34 -1.19 0.00
C LYS A 161 -9.30 -0.09 0.00
N LEU A 162 -9.27 0.71 -1.07
CA LEU A 162 -8.44 1.88 -1.14
C LEU A 162 -9.14 3.11 -0.55
N VAL A 163 -8.38 3.95 0.13
CA VAL A 163 -8.78 5.28 0.56
C VAL A 163 -7.91 6.34 -0.09
N ARG A 164 -8.51 7.46 -0.44
CA ARG A 164 -7.81 8.67 -0.85
C ARG A 164 -7.81 9.65 0.32
N PRO A 165 -6.72 9.77 1.08
CA PRO A 165 -6.63 10.65 2.24
C PRO A 165 -6.93 12.10 1.89
N PHE A 166 -7.40 12.83 2.88
CA PHE A 166 -7.75 14.23 2.71
C PHE A 166 -6.63 15.09 3.30
N GLY A 167 -5.98 15.90 2.48
CA GLY A 167 -4.94 16.82 2.93
C GLY A 167 -3.52 16.22 3.07
N ASP A 168 -3.31 14.94 2.74
CA ASP A 168 -2.03 14.24 2.92
C ASP A 168 -1.32 13.90 1.61
N MET A 169 -1.70 14.58 0.54
CA MET A 169 -1.22 14.24 -0.82
C MET A 169 0.29 14.45 -0.96
N LEU A 170 0.83 15.50 -0.36
CA LEU A 170 2.27 15.79 -0.43
C LEU A 170 3.10 14.78 0.38
N GLY A 171 2.58 14.33 1.52
CA GLY A 171 3.20 13.28 2.32
C GLY A 171 3.28 11.95 1.55
N LEU A 172 2.18 11.55 0.91
CA LEU A 172 2.12 10.35 0.08
C LEU A 172 3.00 10.46 -1.17
N HIS A 173 3.09 11.64 -1.78
CA HIS A 173 4.04 11.88 -2.87
C HIS A 173 5.49 11.61 -2.43
N GLY A 174 5.84 11.99 -1.20
CA GLY A 174 7.17 11.74 -0.64
C GLY A 174 7.53 10.26 -0.58
N GLU A 175 6.57 9.33 -0.49
CA GLU A 175 6.83 7.88 -0.46
C GLU A 175 7.36 7.34 -1.80
N PHE A 176 7.17 8.06 -2.90
CA PHE A 176 7.75 7.72 -4.21
C PHE A 176 9.21 8.18 -4.37
N LEU A 177 9.74 8.94 -3.41
CA LEU A 177 11.14 9.35 -3.46
C LEU A 177 12.02 8.25 -2.85
N PRO A 178 13.00 7.70 -3.58
CA PRO A 178 13.89 6.66 -3.07
C PRO A 178 14.57 7.08 -1.75
N ALA A 179 14.65 6.16 -0.80
CA ALA A 179 15.20 6.38 0.54
C ALA A 179 14.50 7.48 1.36
N SER A 180 13.29 7.88 1.00
CA SER A 180 12.48 8.79 1.80
C SER A 180 12.02 8.11 3.09
N LYS A 181 11.80 8.92 4.12
CA LYS A 181 11.12 8.43 5.32
C LYS A 181 9.63 8.31 5.03
N ARG A 182 9.01 7.30 5.63
CA ARG A 182 7.55 7.17 5.64
C ARG A 182 6.93 8.37 6.35
N TYR A 183 6.05 9.07 5.66
CA TYR A 183 5.41 10.28 6.19
C TYR A 183 4.13 9.97 6.96
N LEU A 184 3.37 8.97 6.52
CA LEU A 184 2.05 8.64 7.05
C LEU A 184 2.10 7.29 7.77
N ASN A 185 1.85 7.31 9.07
CA ASN A 185 1.81 6.09 9.88
C ASN A 185 0.40 5.49 10.01
N ASP A 186 -0.64 6.29 9.76
CA ASP A 186 -2.03 5.90 9.97
C ASP A 186 -2.54 4.87 8.95
N TYR A 187 -1.84 4.75 7.80
CA TYR A 187 -2.20 3.84 6.70
C TYR A 187 -1.30 2.60 6.60
N ILE A 188 -0.59 2.28 7.68
CA ILE A 188 0.25 1.07 7.73
C ILE A 188 -0.63 -0.14 7.95
N GLN A 189 -0.45 -1.15 7.09
CA GLN A 189 -1.03 -2.48 7.26
C GLN A 189 0.01 -3.41 7.88
N TYR A 190 -0.46 -4.29 8.77
CA TYR A 190 0.35 -5.38 9.30
C TYR A 190 -0.01 -6.65 8.54
N VAL A 191 0.94 -7.17 7.80
CA VAL A 191 0.71 -8.27 6.85
C VAL A 191 1.68 -9.43 7.09
N THR A 192 1.29 -10.61 6.63
CA THR A 192 2.08 -11.84 6.66
C THR A 192 2.98 -11.95 5.43
N SER A 193 3.90 -12.92 5.42
CA SER A 193 4.70 -13.28 4.24
C SER A 193 3.83 -13.73 3.08
N ASP A 194 2.76 -14.49 3.36
CA ASP A 194 1.83 -15.00 2.34
C ASP A 194 1.10 -13.87 1.63
N PHE A 195 0.65 -12.85 2.39
CA PHE A 195 0.07 -11.65 1.79
C PHE A 195 1.04 -10.95 0.83
N LEU A 196 2.30 -10.75 1.24
CA LEU A 196 3.30 -10.12 0.38
C LEU A 196 3.59 -10.94 -0.89
N ALA A 197 3.64 -12.26 -0.75
CA ALA A 197 3.79 -13.17 -1.89
C ALA A 197 2.59 -13.09 -2.83
N GLY A 198 1.37 -13.03 -2.27
CA GLY A 198 0.11 -12.90 -3.01
C GLY A 198 -0.03 -11.62 -3.83
N LEU A 199 0.73 -10.55 -3.51
CA LEU A 199 0.75 -9.35 -4.35
C LEU A 199 1.30 -9.58 -5.76
N GLY A 200 2.03 -10.69 -5.99
CA GLY A 200 2.47 -11.12 -7.31
C GLY A 200 3.54 -10.27 -7.98
N PHE A 201 4.32 -9.49 -7.20
CA PHE A 201 5.38 -8.63 -7.76
C PHE A 201 6.50 -9.43 -8.45
N GLY A 202 6.62 -10.73 -8.17
CA GLY A 202 7.53 -11.65 -8.87
C GLY A 202 6.93 -12.32 -10.11
N ALA A 203 5.65 -12.11 -10.41
CA ALA A 203 4.95 -12.74 -11.53
C ALA A 203 5.14 -12.00 -12.87
N THR A 204 5.79 -10.84 -12.89
CA THR A 204 6.04 -10.07 -14.10
C THR A 204 7.12 -10.73 -14.95
N GLN A 205 6.86 -10.88 -16.26
CA GLN A 205 7.81 -11.50 -17.18
C GLN A 205 8.94 -10.56 -17.63
N MET A 206 8.77 -9.26 -17.46
CA MET A 206 9.77 -8.27 -17.84
C MET A 206 10.14 -7.40 -16.63
N LEU A 207 11.43 -7.32 -16.34
CA LEU A 207 11.99 -6.46 -15.31
C LEU A 207 12.80 -5.35 -15.96
N GLY A 208 12.43 -4.10 -15.64
CA GLY A 208 13.14 -2.92 -16.13
C GLY A 208 12.66 -2.40 -17.49
N GLU A 209 13.26 -1.33 -17.91
CA GLU A 209 13.03 -0.67 -19.19
C GLU A 209 14.24 -0.86 -20.12
N THR A 210 14.05 -0.64 -21.42
CA THR A 210 15.13 -0.76 -22.40
C THR A 210 16.12 0.41 -22.36
N GLU A 211 15.74 1.54 -21.75
CA GLU A 211 16.54 2.75 -21.59
C GLU A 211 16.48 3.22 -20.15
N GLY A 212 17.62 3.55 -19.55
CA GLY A 212 17.67 4.05 -18.18
C GLY A 212 19.00 3.80 -17.48
N ILE A 213 19.01 3.89 -16.15
CA ILE A 213 20.19 3.62 -15.32
C ILE A 213 20.24 2.13 -15.03
N TYR A 214 21.35 1.48 -15.39
CA TYR A 214 21.56 0.07 -15.05
C TYR A 214 21.49 -0.17 -13.54
N ILE A 215 20.56 -1.03 -13.11
CA ILE A 215 20.32 -1.37 -11.70
C ILE A 215 20.86 -2.77 -11.38
N GLY A 216 20.78 -3.70 -12.33
CA GLY A 216 21.17 -5.08 -12.09
C GLY A 216 21.00 -5.99 -13.29
N TYR A 217 21.13 -7.28 -13.04
CA TYR A 217 21.02 -8.35 -14.03
C TYR A 217 20.00 -9.37 -13.56
N SER A 218 19.05 -9.74 -14.42
CA SER A 218 18.10 -10.80 -14.12
C SER A 218 18.75 -12.16 -14.38
N LEU A 219 18.88 -13.00 -13.35
CA LEU A 219 19.40 -14.36 -13.47
C LEU A 219 18.44 -15.33 -14.17
N ILE A 220 17.17 -14.94 -14.31
CA ILE A 220 16.12 -15.80 -14.87
C ILE A 220 16.01 -15.62 -16.38
N GLN A 221 16.22 -14.41 -16.89
CA GLN A 221 15.98 -14.06 -18.29
C GLN A 221 17.25 -13.67 -19.07
N GLU A 222 18.43 -13.65 -18.45
CA GLU A 222 19.67 -13.13 -19.03
C GLU A 222 19.55 -11.71 -19.60
N GLU A 223 18.57 -10.93 -19.14
CA GLU A 223 18.32 -9.56 -19.58
C GLU A 223 18.82 -8.53 -18.57
N THR A 224 19.29 -7.40 -19.06
CA THR A 224 19.74 -6.28 -18.20
C THR A 224 18.54 -5.50 -17.70
N CYS A 225 18.48 -5.25 -16.40
CA CYS A 225 17.48 -4.38 -15.77
C CYS A 225 17.98 -2.93 -15.77
N THR A 226 17.26 -2.05 -16.39
CA THR A 226 17.50 -0.59 -16.43
C THR A 226 16.44 0.19 -15.67
#